data_2d7e0eadfeb0d74532a749e81d1167d5
#
_entry.id   2d7e0eadfeb0d74532a749e81d1167d5
#
_cell.length_a   1.000
_cell.length_b   1.000
_cell.length_c   1.000
_cell.angle_alpha   90.00
_cell.angle_beta   90.00
_cell.angle_gamma   90.00
#
_symmetry.space_group_name_H-M   'P 1'
#
loop_
_entity.id
_entity.type
_entity.pdbx_description
1 polymer ?
#
loop_
_entity_poly.entity_id
_entity_poly.type
_entity_poly.pdbx_seq_one_letter_code
_entity_poly.pdbx_strand_id
1 'polypeptide(L)'
;MAQTLTVQQRNALFAQATRQNIQGLTRKSVKQGGSTLTFEIPKARLLSKVWLEVDAKLKVKKGTSSTTEIATDKLTPYQMIRRLSIDLNNGWSPYVIDGKSFAILSSIRQDCHTLFPQHEDETGYCYCPAKITASEAGTSLHMHTVFELPVTLNDRDPIGIILAQSPETLIEIKVDFETENNMLTIPDGW
;
A
#
# COMPACT_ATOMS: atom_id res chain seq x y z
N MET A 1 -30.76 -21.00 23.32
CA MET A 1 -30.75 -20.23 22.07
C MET A 1 -29.77 -19.07 22.25
N ALA A 2 -28.74 -18.98 21.41
CA ALA A 2 -27.82 -17.83 21.45
C ALA A 2 -28.58 -16.62 20.90
N GLN A 3 -28.69 -15.56 21.69
CA GLN A 3 -29.26 -14.30 21.22
C GLN A 3 -28.35 -13.69 20.14
N THR A 4 -28.89 -13.51 18.96
CA THR A 4 -28.19 -12.82 17.86
C THR A 4 -28.15 -11.34 18.20
N LEU A 5 -26.95 -10.82 18.48
CA LEU A 5 -26.76 -9.39 18.76
C LEU A 5 -27.07 -8.56 17.51
N THR A 6 -27.74 -7.45 17.69
CA THR A 6 -27.89 -6.45 16.62
C THR A 6 -26.55 -5.82 16.28
N VAL A 7 -26.42 -5.22 15.08
CA VAL A 7 -25.19 -4.53 14.65
C VAL A 7 -24.76 -3.46 15.67
N GLN A 8 -25.73 -2.69 16.18
CA GLN A 8 -25.45 -1.65 17.19
C GLN A 8 -24.93 -2.23 18.51
N GLN A 9 -25.52 -3.34 19.00
CA GLN A 9 -25.06 -4.02 20.21
C GLN A 9 -23.67 -4.60 20.04
N ARG A 10 -23.39 -5.20 18.88
CA ARG A 10 -22.07 -5.74 18.56
C ARG A 10 -21.00 -4.64 18.53
N ASN A 11 -21.29 -3.51 17.89
CA ASN A 11 -20.38 -2.38 17.79
C ASN A 11 -20.12 -1.74 19.14
N ALA A 12 -21.16 -1.61 19.98
CA ALA A 12 -21.01 -1.09 21.33
C ALA A 12 -20.16 -2.01 22.21
N LEU A 13 -20.38 -3.32 22.16
CA LEU A 13 -19.57 -4.30 22.89
C LEU A 13 -18.12 -4.29 22.41
N PHE A 14 -17.90 -4.22 21.08
CA PHE A 14 -16.56 -4.15 20.53
C PHE A 14 -15.83 -2.90 20.99
N ALA A 15 -16.47 -1.72 20.94
CA ALA A 15 -15.88 -0.47 21.38
C ALA A 15 -15.55 -0.45 22.88
N GLN A 16 -16.37 -1.13 23.71
CA GLN A 16 -16.15 -1.22 25.17
C GLN A 16 -15.08 -2.25 25.53
N ALA A 17 -15.01 -3.36 24.80
CA ALA A 17 -14.16 -4.50 25.12
C ALA A 17 -12.77 -4.43 24.47
N THR A 18 -12.56 -3.58 23.46
CA THR A 18 -11.30 -3.50 22.72
C THR A 18 -10.64 -2.14 22.87
N ARG A 19 -9.31 -2.16 22.86
CA ARG A 19 -8.49 -0.96 22.75
C ARG A 19 -7.64 -1.06 21.48
N GLN A 20 -7.59 0.03 20.74
CA GLN A 20 -6.74 0.12 19.58
C GLN A 20 -5.27 0.27 20.01
N ASN A 21 -4.40 -0.52 19.38
CA ASN A 21 -2.96 -0.42 19.53
C ASN A 21 -2.32 -0.39 18.15
N ILE A 22 -1.37 0.51 17.94
CA ILE A 22 -0.61 0.63 16.70
C ILE A 22 0.79 0.13 16.99
N GLN A 23 1.25 -0.83 16.19
CA GLN A 23 2.59 -1.39 16.30
C GLN A 23 3.33 -1.23 14.99
N GLY A 24 4.51 -0.60 15.05
CA GLY A 24 5.43 -0.56 13.92
C GLY A 24 6.07 -1.92 13.68
N LEU A 25 6.10 -2.34 12.42
CA LEU A 25 6.77 -3.55 11.98
C LEU A 25 8.15 -3.24 11.40
N THR A 26 8.84 -4.31 10.99
CA THR A 26 10.19 -4.21 10.43
C THR A 26 10.18 -3.47 9.09
N ARG A 27 11.12 -2.55 8.91
CA ARG A 27 11.42 -1.94 7.61
C ARG A 27 12.25 -2.88 6.77
N LYS A 28 11.88 -3.06 5.51
CA LYS A 28 12.64 -3.81 4.51
C LYS A 28 12.94 -2.92 3.31
N SER A 29 14.02 -3.19 2.62
CA SER A 29 14.42 -2.45 1.42
C SER A 29 14.64 -3.37 0.23
N VAL A 30 14.32 -2.87 -0.96
CA VAL A 30 14.52 -3.52 -2.25
C VAL A 30 15.47 -2.65 -3.06
N LYS A 31 16.42 -3.26 -3.75
CA LYS A 31 17.38 -2.52 -4.60
C LYS A 31 17.00 -2.54 -6.08
N GLN A 32 16.11 -3.43 -6.47
CA GLN A 32 15.73 -3.66 -7.86
C GLN A 32 14.24 -3.94 -7.97
N GLY A 33 13.58 -3.41 -8.98
CA GLY A 33 12.19 -3.72 -9.29
C GLY A 33 11.97 -5.20 -9.61
N GLY A 34 10.71 -5.62 -9.68
CA GLY A 34 10.34 -7.02 -9.89
C GLY A 34 10.58 -7.94 -8.68
N SER A 35 11.03 -7.40 -7.56
CA SER A 35 11.29 -8.16 -6.34
C SER A 35 10.01 -8.32 -5.50
N THR A 36 9.96 -9.40 -4.72
CA THR A 36 8.88 -9.65 -3.75
C THR A 36 9.41 -9.48 -2.33
N LEU A 37 8.68 -8.76 -1.50
CA LEU A 37 8.89 -8.70 -0.06
C LEU A 37 7.75 -9.38 0.68
N THR A 38 8.11 -10.12 1.72
CA THR A 38 7.14 -10.73 2.63
C THR A 38 7.35 -10.18 4.04
N PHE A 39 6.25 -9.76 4.67
CA PHE A 39 6.21 -9.32 6.05
C PHE A 39 5.33 -10.26 6.84
N GLU A 40 5.87 -10.86 7.88
CA GLU A 40 5.10 -11.63 8.84
C GLU A 40 4.47 -10.69 9.87
N ILE A 41 3.17 -10.83 10.07
CA ILE A 41 2.42 -10.04 11.05
C ILE A 41 2.45 -10.75 12.40
N PRO A 42 2.78 -10.05 13.49
CA PRO A 42 2.77 -10.61 14.83
C PRO A 42 1.40 -11.19 15.19
N LYS A 43 1.41 -12.37 15.79
CA LYS A 43 0.21 -13.10 16.23
C LYS A 43 -0.40 -12.48 17.49
N ALA A 44 -0.76 -11.20 17.42
CA ALA A 44 -1.22 -10.45 18.56
C ALA A 44 -2.68 -10.01 18.40
N ARG A 45 -3.60 -10.82 18.93
CA ARG A 45 -5.00 -10.42 19.12
C ARG A 45 -5.79 -10.25 17.81
N LEU A 46 -6.36 -9.06 17.61
CA LEU A 46 -7.26 -8.74 16.50
C LEU A 46 -6.56 -7.80 15.53
N LEU A 47 -6.50 -8.19 14.27
CA LEU A 47 -5.95 -7.35 13.20
C LEU A 47 -7.10 -6.66 12.46
N SER A 48 -7.18 -5.35 12.54
CA SER A 48 -8.23 -4.54 11.89
C SER A 48 -7.75 -3.86 10.62
N LYS A 49 -6.53 -3.37 10.58
CA LYS A 49 -5.91 -2.74 9.42
C LYS A 49 -4.39 -2.81 9.46
N VAL A 50 -3.82 -2.66 8.30
CA VAL A 50 -2.37 -2.57 8.12
C VAL A 50 -2.05 -1.36 7.25
N TRP A 51 -1.05 -0.59 7.64
CA TRP A 51 -0.49 0.47 6.82
C TRP A 51 0.86 0.01 6.25
N LEU A 52 0.98 0.08 4.94
CA LEU A 52 2.23 -0.14 4.23
C LEU A 52 2.71 1.20 3.65
N GLU A 53 3.79 1.68 4.20
CA GLU A 53 4.50 2.87 3.70
C GLU A 53 5.56 2.44 2.71
N VAL A 54 5.54 3.03 1.52
CA VAL A 54 6.51 2.76 0.45
C VAL A 54 7.21 4.06 0.09
N ASP A 55 8.53 4.06 0.28
CA ASP A 55 9.42 5.15 -0.11
C ASP A 55 10.35 4.63 -1.21
N ALA A 56 10.31 5.22 -2.39
CA ALA A 56 11.08 4.78 -3.53
C ALA A 56 11.86 5.93 -4.17
N LYS A 57 13.09 5.61 -4.57
CA LYS A 57 13.96 6.49 -5.35
C LYS A 57 14.35 5.81 -6.64
N LEU A 58 13.82 6.32 -7.76
CA LEU A 58 14.18 5.88 -9.09
C LEU A 58 15.19 6.85 -9.68
N LYS A 59 16.22 6.32 -10.34
CA LYS A 59 17.16 7.12 -11.10
C LYS A 59 16.86 6.96 -12.59
N VAL A 60 16.45 8.05 -13.21
CA VAL A 60 16.10 8.09 -14.63
C VAL A 60 17.21 8.84 -15.39
N LYS A 61 17.73 8.23 -16.44
CA LYS A 61 18.77 8.83 -17.30
C LYS A 61 18.20 9.07 -18.67
N LYS A 62 18.51 10.23 -19.24
CA LYS A 62 18.29 10.48 -20.66
C LYS A 62 19.39 9.79 -21.46
N GLY A 63 18.99 8.95 -22.40
CA GLY A 63 19.86 8.38 -23.41
C GLY A 63 19.86 9.24 -24.69
N THR A 64 19.48 8.63 -25.80
CA THR A 64 19.46 9.27 -27.13
C THR A 64 18.18 10.05 -27.44
N SER A 65 17.22 10.07 -26.52
CA SER A 65 15.92 10.69 -26.73
C SER A 65 16.01 12.21 -26.86
N SER A 66 15.22 12.80 -27.77
CA SER A 66 15.02 14.24 -27.85
C SER A 66 14.08 14.77 -26.75
N THR A 67 13.31 13.89 -26.12
CA THR A 67 12.39 14.25 -25.02
C THR A 67 13.19 14.66 -23.80
N THR A 68 12.90 15.84 -23.26
CA THR A 68 13.59 16.42 -22.09
C THR A 68 12.83 16.25 -20.79
N GLU A 69 11.54 16.00 -20.86
CA GLU A 69 10.66 15.87 -19.69
C GLU A 69 9.77 14.63 -19.81
N ILE A 70 9.57 13.94 -18.68
CA ILE A 70 8.58 12.86 -18.54
C ILE A 70 7.51 13.38 -17.57
N ALA A 71 6.25 13.35 -18.00
CA ALA A 71 5.12 13.62 -17.13
C ALA A 71 4.81 12.41 -16.25
N THR A 72 4.46 12.66 -15.01
CA THR A 72 3.88 11.68 -14.09
C THR A 72 2.38 11.93 -13.94
N ASP A 73 1.63 10.92 -13.57
CA ASP A 73 0.23 11.09 -13.21
C ASP A 73 0.01 10.83 -11.70
N LYS A 74 -1.22 11.08 -11.25
CA LYS A 74 -1.58 10.91 -9.83
C LYS A 74 -1.50 9.45 -9.36
N LEU A 75 -1.53 8.49 -10.26
CA LEU A 75 -1.44 7.06 -9.95
C LEU A 75 -0.01 6.52 -10.02
N THR A 76 0.95 7.33 -10.50
CA THR A 76 2.35 6.89 -10.66
C THR A 76 2.95 6.27 -9.41
N PRO A 77 2.81 6.81 -8.19
CA PRO A 77 3.35 6.19 -6.99
C PRO A 77 2.77 4.81 -6.70
N TYR A 78 1.50 4.60 -7.07
CA TYR A 78 0.84 3.31 -6.86
C TYR A 78 1.26 2.26 -7.87
N GLN A 79 1.76 2.66 -9.03
CA GLN A 79 2.28 1.74 -10.06
C GLN A 79 3.51 0.96 -9.61
N MET A 80 4.19 1.41 -8.55
CA MET A 80 5.31 0.68 -7.96
C MET A 80 4.92 -0.71 -7.46
N ILE A 81 3.65 -0.92 -7.12
CA ILE A 81 3.16 -2.18 -6.59
C ILE A 81 2.39 -2.93 -7.68
N ARG A 82 2.97 -4.03 -8.15
CA ARG A 82 2.31 -4.95 -9.08
C ARG A 82 1.21 -5.76 -8.40
N ARG A 83 1.50 -6.22 -7.18
CA ARG A 83 0.56 -7.04 -6.42
C ARG A 83 0.81 -6.84 -4.93
N LEU A 84 -0.27 -6.67 -4.20
CA LEU A 84 -0.29 -6.61 -2.76
C LEU A 84 -1.29 -7.65 -2.26
N SER A 85 -0.86 -8.54 -1.38
CA SER A 85 -1.74 -9.57 -0.82
C SER A 85 -1.55 -9.73 0.69
N ILE A 86 -2.62 -10.15 1.35
CA ILE A 86 -2.60 -10.69 2.70
C ILE A 86 -2.86 -12.17 2.58
N ASP A 87 -1.90 -12.99 3.00
CA ASP A 87 -2.00 -14.44 2.95
C ASP A 87 -2.14 -14.99 4.36
N LEU A 88 -3.09 -15.90 4.55
CA LEU A 88 -3.35 -16.60 5.79
C LEU A 88 -3.02 -18.07 5.64
N ASN A 89 -2.18 -18.58 6.53
CA ASN A 89 -1.82 -20.02 6.61
C ASN A 89 -1.33 -20.62 5.27
N ASN A 90 -0.63 -19.81 4.46
CA ASN A 90 -0.07 -20.22 3.16
C ASN A 90 -1.08 -20.78 2.14
N GLY A 91 -2.36 -20.52 2.28
CA GLY A 91 -3.36 -21.09 1.38
C GLY A 91 -4.56 -20.22 1.07
N TRP A 92 -4.84 -19.23 1.87
CA TRP A 92 -5.97 -18.34 1.68
C TRP A 92 -5.53 -16.88 1.65
N SER A 93 -5.81 -16.20 0.54
CA SER A 93 -5.51 -14.78 0.35
C SER A 93 -6.82 -13.99 0.30
N PRO A 94 -7.33 -13.52 1.46
CA PRO A 94 -8.57 -12.75 1.51
C PRO A 94 -8.48 -11.41 0.77
N TYR A 95 -7.28 -10.95 0.51
CA TYR A 95 -7.01 -9.68 -0.11
C TYR A 95 -5.87 -9.80 -1.11
N VAL A 96 -6.18 -9.55 -2.38
CA VAL A 96 -5.20 -9.51 -3.48
C VAL A 96 -5.57 -8.36 -4.39
N ILE A 97 -4.68 -7.38 -4.56
CA ILE A 97 -4.95 -6.19 -5.36
C ILE A 97 -3.65 -5.64 -5.95
N ASP A 98 -3.71 -4.99 -7.09
CA ASP A 98 -2.62 -4.18 -7.63
C ASP A 98 -2.66 -2.74 -7.07
N GLY A 99 -1.56 -2.01 -7.18
CA GLY A 99 -1.46 -0.69 -6.57
C GLY A 99 -2.43 0.34 -7.15
N LYS A 100 -2.69 0.32 -8.47
CA LYS A 100 -3.64 1.27 -9.09
C LYS A 100 -5.06 1.00 -8.66
N SER A 101 -5.48 -0.26 -8.71
CA SER A 101 -6.81 -0.68 -8.24
C SER A 101 -7.00 -0.38 -6.76
N PHE A 102 -5.92 -0.51 -5.98
CA PHE A 102 -5.93 -0.13 -4.57
C PHE A 102 -6.19 1.37 -4.39
N ALA A 103 -5.51 2.23 -5.15
CA ALA A 103 -5.71 3.68 -5.07
C ALA A 103 -7.17 4.07 -5.37
N ILE A 104 -7.76 3.44 -6.39
CA ILE A 104 -9.16 3.65 -6.76
C ILE A 104 -10.09 3.16 -5.63
N LEU A 105 -9.86 1.96 -5.13
CA LEU A 105 -10.66 1.39 -4.04
C LEU A 105 -10.59 2.27 -2.79
N SER A 106 -9.41 2.74 -2.42
CA SER A 106 -9.20 3.60 -1.26
C SER A 106 -9.91 4.94 -1.42
N SER A 107 -9.86 5.54 -2.59
CA SER A 107 -10.57 6.80 -2.86
C SER A 107 -12.09 6.67 -2.74
N ILE A 108 -12.65 5.53 -3.17
CA ILE A 108 -14.10 5.26 -3.06
C ILE A 108 -14.50 4.98 -1.61
N ARG A 109 -13.68 4.22 -0.86
CA ARG A 109 -14.03 3.79 0.50
C ARG A 109 -13.87 4.87 1.55
N GLN A 110 -12.86 5.70 1.40
CA GLN A 110 -12.45 6.66 2.43
C GLN A 110 -12.89 8.09 2.12
N ASP A 111 -13.45 8.33 0.94
CA ASP A 111 -13.77 9.67 0.43
C ASP A 111 -12.56 10.63 0.60
N CYS A 112 -11.35 10.11 0.37
CA CYS A 112 -10.12 10.71 0.81
C CYS A 112 -9.29 11.18 -0.39
N HIS A 113 -9.38 12.46 -0.68
CA HIS A 113 -8.51 13.13 -1.65
C HIS A 113 -7.03 13.12 -1.24
N THR A 114 -6.72 12.83 0.02
CA THR A 114 -5.36 12.85 0.58
C THR A 114 -4.49 11.67 0.15
N LEU A 115 -5.07 10.63 -0.44
CA LEU A 115 -4.30 9.49 -0.96
C LEU A 115 -3.73 9.73 -2.36
N PHE A 116 -4.12 10.80 -3.04
CA PHE A 116 -3.52 11.15 -4.32
C PHE A 116 -2.27 11.99 -4.12
N PRO A 117 -1.23 11.79 -4.97
CA PRO A 117 0.02 12.51 -4.85
C PRO A 117 -0.19 14.01 -4.91
N GLN A 118 0.41 14.68 -3.94
CA GLN A 118 0.57 16.11 -3.96
C GLN A 118 1.91 16.40 -4.67
N HIS A 119 1.86 17.07 -5.81
CA HIS A 119 3.05 17.28 -6.63
C HIS A 119 4.05 18.28 -6.05
N GLU A 120 3.62 19.12 -5.13
CA GLU A 120 4.40 20.25 -4.63
C GLU A 120 4.87 20.10 -3.17
N ASP A 121 4.34 19.12 -2.44
CA ASP A 121 4.64 18.94 -1.01
C ASP A 121 5.16 17.53 -0.73
N GLU A 122 6.47 17.44 -0.42
CA GLU A 122 7.13 16.18 -0.04
C GLU A 122 6.68 15.65 1.34
N THR A 123 5.90 16.42 2.07
CA THR A 123 5.46 16.07 3.44
C THR A 123 4.13 15.30 3.48
N GLY A 124 3.44 15.17 2.35
CA GLY A 124 2.17 14.47 2.25
C GLY A 124 2.31 12.94 2.36
N TYR A 125 1.18 12.27 2.65
CA TYR A 125 1.10 10.80 2.70
C TYR A 125 1.33 10.14 1.33
N CYS A 126 1.23 10.90 0.25
CA CYS A 126 1.51 10.43 -1.08
C CYS A 126 2.17 11.58 -1.87
N TYR A 127 3.36 11.32 -2.34
CA TYR A 127 4.17 12.30 -3.07
C TYR A 127 4.69 11.73 -4.38
N CYS A 128 4.60 12.52 -5.43
CA CYS A 128 5.25 12.26 -6.70
C CYS A 128 5.37 13.60 -7.45
N PRO A 129 6.56 14.01 -7.92
CA PRO A 129 6.66 15.22 -8.72
C PRO A 129 5.84 15.13 -10.01
N ALA A 130 5.24 16.23 -10.45
CA ALA A 130 4.39 16.26 -11.65
C ALA A 130 5.13 15.93 -12.94
N LYS A 131 6.42 16.21 -12.96
CA LYS A 131 7.30 15.96 -14.10
C LYS A 131 8.73 15.71 -13.67
N ILE A 132 9.45 15.00 -14.50
CA ILE A 132 10.88 14.73 -14.34
C ILE A 132 11.62 15.37 -15.51
N THR A 133 12.56 16.27 -15.20
CA THR A 133 13.44 16.83 -16.22
C THR A 133 14.67 15.93 -16.36
N ALA A 134 14.92 15.45 -17.56
CA ALA A 134 16.02 14.55 -17.84
C ALA A 134 17.38 15.25 -17.77
N SER A 135 18.36 14.54 -17.25
CA SER A 135 19.77 14.90 -17.40
C SER A 135 20.58 13.69 -17.82
N GLU A 136 21.72 13.93 -18.49
CA GLU A 136 22.67 12.86 -18.88
C GLU A 136 23.28 12.18 -17.64
N ALA A 137 23.47 12.95 -16.58
CA ALA A 137 23.94 12.41 -15.28
C ALA A 137 22.89 11.56 -14.57
N GLY A 138 21.63 11.65 -14.98
CA GLY A 138 20.47 11.03 -14.36
C GLY A 138 19.83 11.91 -13.30
N THR A 139 18.51 11.93 -13.31
CA THR A 139 17.66 12.62 -12.34
C THR A 139 17.06 11.62 -11.39
N SER A 140 17.08 11.89 -10.09
CA SER A 140 16.43 11.05 -9.09
C SER A 140 14.97 11.50 -8.94
N LEU A 141 14.07 10.55 -9.13
CA LEU A 141 12.65 10.67 -8.82
C LEU A 141 12.41 10.08 -7.44
N HIS A 142 11.95 10.89 -6.51
CA HIS A 142 11.49 10.43 -5.20
C HIS A 142 9.97 10.28 -5.23
N MET A 143 9.48 9.14 -4.81
CA MET A 143 8.06 8.83 -4.68
C MET A 143 7.79 8.24 -3.32
N HIS A 144 6.72 8.70 -2.70
CA HIS A 144 6.27 8.22 -1.40
C HIS A 144 4.77 7.94 -1.46
N THR A 145 4.34 6.83 -0.90
CA THR A 145 2.92 6.49 -0.83
C THR A 145 2.63 5.60 0.37
N VAL A 146 1.42 5.71 0.89
CA VAL A 146 0.91 4.89 1.99
C VAL A 146 -0.29 4.10 1.50
N PHE A 147 -0.24 2.80 1.72
CA PHE A 147 -1.35 1.88 1.46
C PHE A 147 -2.01 1.51 2.77
N GLU A 148 -3.28 1.83 2.93
CA GLU A 148 -4.07 1.34 4.04
C GLU A 148 -4.84 0.09 3.63
N LEU A 149 -4.37 -1.08 4.05
CA LEU A 149 -5.03 -2.35 3.79
C LEU A 149 -6.16 -2.57 4.80
N PRO A 150 -7.41 -2.44 4.39
CA PRO A 150 -8.52 -2.70 5.28
C PRO A 150 -8.71 -4.21 5.42
N VAL A 151 -8.71 -4.68 6.64
CA VAL A 151 -9.06 -6.06 6.98
C VAL A 151 -10.54 -6.15 7.33
N THR A 152 -11.07 -5.12 7.98
CA THR A 152 -12.50 -5.02 8.31
C THR A 152 -13.32 -4.44 7.15
N LEU A 153 -14.61 -4.72 7.15
CA LEU A 153 -15.54 -4.19 6.15
C LEU A 153 -15.58 -2.66 6.16
N ASN A 154 -15.61 -2.07 7.34
CA ASN A 154 -15.47 -0.64 7.57
C ASN A 154 -14.94 -0.39 8.99
N ASP A 155 -14.56 0.85 9.29
CA ASP A 155 -13.94 1.22 10.59
C ASP A 155 -14.88 1.12 11.79
N ARG A 156 -16.18 1.04 11.55
CA ARG A 156 -17.21 0.99 12.60
C ARG A 156 -17.77 -0.41 12.83
N ASP A 157 -17.47 -1.35 11.94
CA ASP A 157 -17.96 -2.71 12.03
C ASP A 157 -16.79 -3.71 12.09
N PRO A 158 -16.70 -4.54 13.15
CA PRO A 158 -15.64 -5.52 13.30
C PRO A 158 -15.77 -6.74 12.35
N ILE A 159 -16.75 -6.75 11.45
CA ILE A 159 -16.88 -7.83 10.45
C ILE A 159 -15.62 -7.88 9.59
N GLY A 160 -15.03 -9.05 9.47
CA GLY A 160 -13.81 -9.29 8.71
C GLY A 160 -12.52 -9.14 9.52
N ILE A 161 -12.59 -8.76 10.79
CA ILE A 161 -11.42 -8.72 11.67
C ILE A 161 -10.74 -10.09 11.70
N ILE A 162 -9.42 -10.09 11.55
CA ILE A 162 -8.64 -11.33 11.64
C ILE A 162 -8.27 -11.56 13.11
N LEU A 163 -8.68 -12.72 13.62
CA LEU A 163 -8.33 -13.16 14.97
C LEU A 163 -7.03 -13.96 14.94
N ALA A 164 -5.93 -13.33 15.32
CA ALA A 164 -4.60 -13.92 15.33
C ALA A 164 -4.24 -14.48 16.72
N GLN A 165 -5.04 -15.36 17.26
CA GLN A 165 -4.82 -15.96 18.59
C GLN A 165 -4.16 -17.35 18.55
N SER A 166 -4.35 -18.09 17.47
CA SER A 166 -3.73 -19.40 17.34
C SER A 166 -2.23 -19.26 17.07
N PRO A 167 -1.37 -19.98 17.76
CA PRO A 167 0.06 -19.99 17.49
C PRO A 167 0.39 -20.56 16.11
N GLU A 168 -0.52 -21.33 15.52
CA GLU A 168 -0.38 -21.92 14.18
C GLU A 168 -0.81 -20.97 13.06
N THR A 169 -1.50 -19.87 13.38
CA THR A 169 -1.93 -18.91 12.37
C THR A 169 -0.73 -18.13 11.86
N LEU A 170 -0.43 -18.23 10.57
CA LEU A 170 0.55 -17.42 9.87
C LEU A 170 -0.18 -16.36 9.07
N ILE A 171 0.17 -15.09 9.29
CA ILE A 171 -0.35 -13.95 8.54
C ILE A 171 0.84 -13.29 7.87
N GLU A 172 0.84 -13.27 6.55
CA GLU A 172 1.88 -12.65 5.74
C GLU A 172 1.30 -11.58 4.83
N ILE A 173 2.01 -10.47 4.73
CA ILE A 173 1.78 -9.46 3.69
C ILE A 173 2.84 -9.66 2.65
N LYS A 174 2.42 -9.95 1.40
CA LYS A 174 3.32 -10.07 0.26
C LYS A 174 3.15 -8.86 -0.64
N VAL A 175 4.27 -8.25 -0.96
CA VAL A 175 4.37 -7.06 -1.80
C VAL A 175 5.26 -7.40 -2.98
N ASP A 176 4.65 -7.50 -4.17
CA ASP A 176 5.37 -7.68 -5.42
C ASP A 176 5.56 -6.31 -6.06
N PHE A 177 6.79 -5.88 -6.18
CA PHE A 177 7.12 -4.62 -6.84
C PHE A 177 7.09 -4.79 -8.36
N GLU A 178 6.67 -3.74 -9.03
CA GLU A 178 6.72 -3.67 -10.49
C GLU A 178 8.18 -3.51 -10.97
N THR A 179 8.44 -3.86 -12.20
CA THR A 179 9.74 -3.60 -12.84
C THR A 179 9.89 -2.11 -13.13
N GLU A 180 11.12 -1.63 -13.15
CA GLU A 180 11.42 -0.20 -13.32
C GLU A 180 10.80 0.38 -14.61
N ASN A 181 10.82 -0.39 -15.69
CA ASN A 181 10.28 0.03 -16.99
C ASN A 181 8.76 0.19 -17.01
N ASN A 182 8.05 -0.46 -16.09
CA ASN A 182 6.59 -0.41 -15.99
C ASN A 182 6.11 0.58 -14.94
N MET A 183 7.00 1.06 -14.07
CA MET A 183 6.63 2.06 -13.03
C MET A 183 6.35 3.43 -13.64
N LEU A 184 6.97 3.74 -14.77
CA LEU A 184 6.80 4.99 -15.50
C LEU A 184 6.65 4.70 -16.98
N THR A 185 5.89 5.52 -17.68
CA THR A 185 5.91 5.53 -19.14
C THR A 185 7.19 6.24 -19.59
N ILE A 186 8.22 5.46 -19.88
CA ILE A 186 9.53 5.98 -20.24
C ILE A 186 9.58 6.11 -21.78
N PRO A 187 9.90 7.31 -22.32
CA PRO A 187 10.06 7.49 -23.76
C PRO A 187 11.24 6.69 -24.30
N ASP A 188 11.18 6.34 -25.59
CA ASP A 188 12.29 5.66 -26.27
C ASP A 188 13.59 6.45 -26.13
N GLY A 189 14.65 5.75 -25.84
CA GLY A 189 15.99 6.34 -25.71
C GLY A 189 16.30 6.97 -24.35
N TRP A 190 15.52 6.64 -23.34
CA TRP A 190 15.81 6.98 -21.94
C TRP A 190 16.43 5.80 -21.21
#